data_4e5703dd6671d0a7183318ab0dc0d86d
#
_entry.id   4e5703dd6671d0a7183318ab0dc0d86d
#
_cell.length_a   1.000
_cell.length_b   1.000
_cell.length_c   1.000
_cell.angle_alpha   90.00
_cell.angle_beta   90.00
_cell.angle_gamma   90.00
#
_symmetry.space_group_name_H-M   'P 1'
#
loop_
_entity.id
_entity.type
_entity.pdbx_description
1 polymer ?
#
loop_
_entity_poly.entity_id
_entity_poly.type
_entity_poly.pdbx_seq_one_letter_code
_entity_poly.pdbx_strand_id
1 'polypeptide(L)'
;MRYSRLRRSATRKRYAFFILVAVLSCSLLYIFFAGTIGKYVSDVIAPILGSRGSTNDPTDDPKLTVPDEEDTVKVTENITANALKLYTIQMGAFIEERNAEDYALTLRTQGGAGYTVNDTYYRVLAVGFQLESDAAKVREQLKADDIDSQVYKIASPGVNMQITATKSNVETIKSAFSIWEDEYYKLEDILKQLDRNEISTTEAQSAISECKQPIDEMSDKLEGLNATQENNPILNGLMQLYKDTAKSLDDIITQNPSNKVAISSKLKYTYIELMMKYKQYLEQITG
;
A
#
# COMPACT_ATOMS: atom_id res chain seq x y z
N MET A 1 38.15 -38.14 -45.70
CA MET A 1 36.76 -37.71 -45.44
C MET A 1 36.32 -38.26 -44.08
N ARG A 2 36.20 -37.44 -43.05
CA ARG A 2 35.69 -37.87 -41.76
C ARG A 2 34.42 -37.07 -41.45
N TYR A 3 33.27 -37.75 -41.43
CA TYR A 3 31.95 -37.21 -41.03
C TYR A 3 31.88 -37.07 -39.51
N SER A 4 31.77 -35.86 -38.99
CA SER A 4 31.44 -35.61 -37.60
C SER A 4 29.93 -35.64 -37.42
N ARG A 5 29.43 -36.66 -36.69
CA ARG A 5 28.00 -36.75 -36.27
C ARG A 5 27.76 -35.76 -35.13
N LEU A 6 26.95 -34.76 -35.39
CA LEU A 6 26.39 -33.83 -34.41
C LEU A 6 25.47 -34.59 -33.43
N ARG A 7 25.89 -34.72 -32.17
CA ARG A 7 25.06 -35.16 -31.06
C ARG A 7 24.10 -34.05 -30.69
N ARG A 8 22.88 -34.06 -31.21
CA ARG A 8 21.77 -33.19 -30.76
C ARG A 8 20.83 -33.99 -29.83
N SER A 9 20.39 -33.29 -28.72
CA SER A 9 19.12 -33.52 -28.01
C SER A 9 19.08 -34.33 -26.71
N ALA A 10 20.00 -34.16 -25.77
CA ALA A 10 19.68 -34.60 -24.40
C ALA A 10 19.17 -33.44 -23.50
N THR A 11 19.50 -32.21 -23.83
CA THR A 11 19.15 -31.02 -23.04
C THR A 11 17.70 -30.56 -23.23
N ARG A 12 17.13 -30.64 -24.44
CA ARG A 12 15.74 -30.21 -24.71
C ARG A 12 14.68 -31.05 -23.94
N LYS A 13 14.90 -32.34 -23.79
CA LYS A 13 13.96 -33.22 -23.04
C LYS A 13 13.98 -32.91 -21.53
N ARG A 14 15.12 -32.49 -20.96
CA ARG A 14 15.21 -32.12 -19.55
C ARG A 14 14.49 -30.79 -19.27
N TYR A 15 14.63 -29.79 -20.13
CA TYR A 15 13.90 -28.52 -20.01
C TYR A 15 12.39 -28.70 -20.16
N ALA A 16 11.93 -29.52 -21.10
CA ALA A 16 10.51 -29.81 -21.25
C ALA A 16 9.93 -30.53 -20.02
N PHE A 17 10.70 -31.40 -19.39
CA PHE A 17 10.29 -32.07 -18.16
C PHE A 17 10.21 -31.08 -16.98
N PHE A 18 11.16 -30.15 -16.83
CA PHE A 18 11.10 -29.12 -15.78
C PHE A 18 9.95 -28.13 -15.96
N ILE A 19 9.63 -27.75 -17.20
CA ILE A 19 8.47 -26.91 -17.52
C ILE A 19 7.16 -27.66 -17.19
N LEU A 20 7.06 -28.94 -17.51
CA LEU A 20 5.88 -29.73 -17.22
C LEU A 20 5.67 -29.91 -15.71
N VAL A 21 6.75 -30.13 -14.94
CA VAL A 21 6.72 -30.21 -13.46
C VAL A 21 6.33 -28.85 -12.86
N ALA A 22 6.85 -27.74 -13.38
CA ALA A 22 6.50 -26.40 -12.92
C ALA A 22 5.02 -26.07 -13.17
N VAL A 23 4.49 -26.41 -14.35
CA VAL A 23 3.06 -26.21 -14.67
C VAL A 23 2.17 -27.08 -13.78
N LEU A 24 2.58 -28.34 -13.51
CA LEU A 24 1.82 -29.24 -12.63
C LEU A 24 1.87 -28.76 -11.15
N SER A 25 2.98 -28.22 -10.69
CA SER A 25 3.09 -27.66 -9.34
C SER A 25 2.26 -26.39 -9.19
N CYS A 26 2.23 -25.50 -10.20
CA CYS A 26 1.38 -24.31 -10.19
C CYS A 26 -0.12 -24.67 -10.21
N SER A 27 -0.53 -25.70 -10.98
CA SER A 27 -1.93 -26.15 -11.00
C SER A 27 -2.35 -26.82 -9.69
N LEU A 28 -1.46 -27.54 -9.02
CA LEU A 28 -1.74 -28.12 -7.69
C LEU A 28 -1.84 -27.03 -6.61
N LEU A 29 -0.99 -26.00 -6.67
CA LEU A 29 -1.09 -24.84 -5.80
C LEU A 29 -2.41 -24.09 -6.02
N TYR A 30 -2.82 -23.88 -7.27
CA TYR A 30 -4.10 -23.24 -7.60
C TYR A 30 -5.30 -23.99 -7.02
N ILE A 31 -5.32 -25.34 -7.09
CA ILE A 31 -6.41 -26.18 -6.54
C ILE A 31 -6.38 -26.14 -5.01
N PHE A 32 -5.20 -26.09 -4.39
CA PHE A 32 -5.07 -25.97 -2.92
C PHE A 32 -5.56 -24.62 -2.41
N PHE A 33 -5.23 -23.51 -3.09
CA PHE A 33 -5.67 -22.18 -2.72
C PHE A 33 -7.15 -21.93 -3.03
N ALA A 34 -7.70 -22.44 -4.11
CA ALA A 34 -9.13 -22.34 -4.44
C ALA A 34 -10.03 -23.01 -3.38
N GLY A 35 -9.56 -24.12 -2.79
CA GLY A 35 -10.29 -24.79 -1.69
C GLY A 35 -10.23 -24.07 -0.35
N THR A 36 -9.18 -23.31 -0.11
CA THR A 36 -8.98 -22.59 1.16
C THR A 36 -9.79 -21.29 1.20
N ILE A 37 -9.89 -20.57 0.09
CA ILE A 37 -10.70 -19.34 -0.02
C ILE A 37 -12.19 -19.65 0.18
N GLY A 38 -12.69 -20.79 -0.37
CA GLY A 38 -14.08 -21.22 -0.18
C GLY A 38 -14.43 -21.55 1.27
N LYS A 39 -13.51 -22.08 2.06
CA LYS A 39 -13.74 -22.40 3.49
C LYS A 39 -13.78 -21.14 4.37
N TYR A 40 -12.91 -20.17 4.14
CA TYR A 40 -12.91 -18.91 4.90
C TYR A 40 -14.21 -18.11 4.71
N VAL A 41 -14.79 -18.13 3.50
CA VAL A 41 -16.08 -17.49 3.21
C VAL A 41 -17.23 -18.22 3.90
N SER A 42 -17.18 -19.55 4.02
CA SER A 42 -18.25 -20.36 4.62
C SER A 42 -18.26 -20.29 6.15
N ASP A 43 -17.10 -20.30 6.80
CA ASP A 43 -16.99 -20.30 8.26
C ASP A 43 -17.37 -18.95 8.90
N VAL A 44 -17.26 -17.84 8.14
CA VAL A 44 -17.70 -16.51 8.59
C VAL A 44 -19.21 -16.31 8.46
N ILE A 45 -19.89 -17.06 7.57
CA ILE A 45 -21.34 -16.89 7.28
C ILE A 45 -22.22 -17.85 8.11
N ALA A 46 -21.71 -18.99 8.54
CA ALA A 46 -22.49 -20.03 9.23
C ALA A 46 -23.07 -19.64 10.60
N PRO A 47 -22.41 -18.84 11.47
CA PRO A 47 -22.97 -18.47 12.78
C PRO A 47 -24.16 -17.51 12.72
N ILE A 48 -24.42 -16.86 11.59
CA ILE A 48 -25.38 -15.75 11.49
C ILE A 48 -26.78 -16.21 11.05
N LEU A 49 -26.91 -17.45 10.54
CA LEU A 49 -28.18 -18.00 10.03
C LEU A 49 -28.95 -18.85 11.03
N GLY A 50 -28.44 -19.06 12.21
CA GLY A 50 -29.01 -19.97 13.21
C GLY A 50 -29.56 -19.29 14.45
N SER A 51 -30.63 -18.48 14.35
CA SER A 51 -31.52 -18.26 15.50
C SER A 51 -32.88 -17.75 15.04
N ARG A 52 -33.75 -18.69 14.75
CA ARG A 52 -35.21 -18.45 14.71
C ARG A 52 -35.84 -19.29 15.80
N GLY A 53 -36.28 -18.63 16.83
CA GLY A 53 -37.06 -19.23 17.91
C GLY A 53 -38.04 -18.21 18.47
N SER A 54 -39.31 -18.41 18.13
CA SER A 54 -40.49 -17.68 18.53
C SER A 54 -40.79 -17.84 20.04
N THR A 55 -41.20 -16.76 20.72
CA THR A 55 -42.34 -16.81 21.69
C THR A 55 -42.84 -15.40 21.97
N ASN A 56 -44.15 -15.27 21.90
CA ASN A 56 -44.95 -14.09 22.26
C ASN A 56 -45.06 -13.94 23.79
N ASP A 57 -45.10 -12.72 24.31
CA ASP A 57 -46.25 -12.13 25.05
C ASP A 57 -45.92 -10.69 25.55
N PRO A 58 -46.91 -9.80 25.74
CA PRO A 58 -46.76 -8.37 25.74
C PRO A 58 -46.75 -7.76 27.14
N THR A 59 -46.02 -6.67 27.35
CA THR A 59 -46.42 -5.50 28.17
C THR A 59 -45.30 -4.47 28.35
N ASP A 60 -45.75 -3.23 28.25
CA ASP A 60 -45.15 -1.98 28.74
C ASP A 60 -44.01 -1.32 27.98
N ASP A 61 -44.38 -0.20 27.37
CA ASP A 61 -43.66 0.80 26.65
C ASP A 61 -42.69 1.60 27.55
N PRO A 62 -41.43 1.77 27.14
CA PRO A 62 -40.90 3.08 27.02
C PRO A 62 -40.38 3.31 25.60
N LYS A 63 -40.74 4.42 25.02
CA LYS A 63 -40.40 4.98 23.71
C LYS A 63 -38.91 4.82 23.41
N LEU A 64 -38.52 3.65 22.86
CA LEU A 64 -37.25 3.39 22.25
C LEU A 64 -37.23 4.14 20.93
N THR A 65 -36.33 5.07 20.78
CA THR A 65 -35.87 5.56 19.48
C THR A 65 -35.46 4.35 18.68
N VAL A 66 -36.24 4.01 17.66
CA VAL A 66 -35.95 2.94 16.70
C VAL A 66 -34.64 3.39 15.98
N PRO A 67 -33.56 2.59 16.00
CA PRO A 67 -32.46 2.82 15.10
C PRO A 67 -32.99 2.70 13.67
N ASP A 68 -32.52 3.57 12.76
CA ASP A 68 -32.91 3.55 11.36
C ASP A 68 -32.82 2.12 10.81
N GLU A 69 -33.93 1.58 10.31
CA GLU A 69 -34.02 0.20 9.77
C GLU A 69 -33.06 -0.04 8.59
N GLU A 70 -32.51 1.01 7.98
CA GLU A 70 -31.53 0.94 6.89
C GLU A 70 -30.17 0.35 7.33
N ASP A 71 -29.81 0.44 8.61
CA ASP A 71 -28.49 0.01 9.11
C ASP A 71 -28.43 -1.49 9.47
N THR A 72 -29.53 -2.24 9.31
CA THR A 72 -29.57 -3.68 9.58
C THR A 72 -29.47 -4.56 8.34
N VAL A 73 -29.74 -4.01 7.15
CA VAL A 73 -29.70 -4.74 5.88
C VAL A 73 -28.27 -4.86 5.36
N LYS A 74 -27.76 -6.09 5.24
CA LYS A 74 -26.47 -6.36 4.62
C LYS A 74 -26.58 -6.31 3.10
N VAL A 75 -25.66 -5.63 2.47
CA VAL A 75 -25.46 -5.59 1.02
C VAL A 75 -24.12 -6.22 0.68
N THR A 76 -24.02 -6.75 -0.54
CA THR A 76 -22.74 -7.27 -1.07
C THR A 76 -22.33 -6.39 -2.25
N GLU A 77 -21.19 -5.75 -2.14
CA GLU A 77 -20.63 -4.88 -3.18
C GLU A 77 -19.19 -5.25 -3.53
N ASN A 78 -18.82 -4.94 -4.77
CA ASN A 78 -17.45 -5.05 -5.23
C ASN A 78 -16.72 -3.72 -4.94
N ILE A 79 -15.61 -3.80 -4.23
CA ILE A 79 -14.74 -2.67 -3.93
C ILE A 79 -13.41 -2.88 -4.66
N THR A 80 -12.94 -1.83 -5.32
CA THR A 80 -11.66 -1.82 -6.02
C THR A 80 -10.66 -0.96 -5.26
N ALA A 81 -9.53 -1.55 -4.87
CA ALA A 81 -8.32 -0.82 -4.50
C ALA A 81 -7.43 -0.69 -5.74
N ASN A 82 -7.04 0.53 -6.10
CA ASN A 82 -6.32 0.77 -7.34
C ASN A 82 -4.86 0.31 -7.27
N ALA A 83 -4.35 -0.15 -8.41
CA ALA A 83 -2.91 -0.36 -8.57
C ALA A 83 -2.20 1.00 -8.64
N LEU A 84 -1.24 1.22 -7.76
CA LEU A 84 -0.40 2.42 -7.76
C LEU A 84 0.99 2.13 -8.33
N LYS A 85 1.62 3.16 -8.85
CA LYS A 85 2.99 3.12 -9.35
C LYS A 85 3.76 4.33 -8.85
N LEU A 86 4.99 4.09 -8.41
CA LEU A 86 5.93 5.12 -8.03
C LEU A 86 7.24 4.88 -8.78
N TYR A 87 7.73 5.89 -9.46
CA TYR A 87 9.02 5.87 -10.14
C TYR A 87 10.03 6.64 -9.31
N THR A 88 10.96 5.91 -8.68
CA THR A 88 11.93 6.50 -7.76
C THR A 88 13.30 6.66 -8.40
N ILE A 89 14.06 7.64 -7.95
CA ILE A 89 15.46 7.78 -8.30
C ILE A 89 16.31 6.98 -7.31
N GLN A 90 16.88 5.88 -7.79
CA GLN A 90 17.85 5.08 -7.07
C GLN A 90 19.24 5.71 -7.24
N MET A 91 19.88 6.03 -6.12
CA MET A 91 21.22 6.64 -6.06
C MET A 91 22.32 5.64 -5.77
N GLY A 92 21.99 4.43 -5.33
CA GLY A 92 22.95 3.37 -5.06
C GLY A 92 22.29 2.03 -4.87
N ALA A 93 23.06 0.96 -5.05
CA ALA A 93 22.69 -0.40 -4.73
C ALA A 93 23.89 -1.11 -4.08
N PHE A 94 23.71 -1.67 -2.90
CA PHE A 94 24.76 -2.21 -2.05
C PHE A 94 24.51 -3.67 -1.73
N ILE A 95 25.57 -4.45 -1.57
CA ILE A 95 25.49 -5.84 -1.11
C ILE A 95 25.28 -5.86 0.41
N GLU A 96 25.94 -4.93 1.12
CA GLU A 96 25.90 -4.83 2.57
C GLU A 96 24.94 -3.74 3.03
N GLU A 97 24.05 -4.07 3.97
CA GLU A 97 23.05 -3.17 4.55
C GLU A 97 23.68 -1.91 5.14
N ARG A 98 24.76 -2.08 5.90
CA ARG A 98 25.46 -0.97 6.54
C ARG A 98 25.92 0.10 5.55
N ASN A 99 26.45 -0.32 4.41
CA ASN A 99 26.90 0.63 3.38
C ASN A 99 25.71 1.40 2.76
N ALA A 100 24.55 0.73 2.62
CA ALA A 100 23.33 1.38 2.18
C ALA A 100 22.80 2.38 3.21
N GLU A 101 22.81 2.03 4.48
CA GLU A 101 22.38 2.90 5.58
C GLU A 101 23.26 4.14 5.73
N ASP A 102 24.59 3.98 5.68
CA ASP A 102 25.55 5.10 5.74
C ASP A 102 25.34 6.05 4.56
N TYR A 103 25.11 5.50 3.36
CA TYR A 103 24.81 6.29 2.17
C TYR A 103 23.42 6.97 2.26
N ALA A 104 22.41 6.26 2.75
CA ALA A 104 21.07 6.78 2.97
C ALA A 104 21.08 7.95 3.96
N LEU A 105 21.85 7.86 5.04
CA LEU A 105 22.04 8.94 6.00
C LEU A 105 22.67 10.18 5.34
N THR A 106 23.71 9.98 4.53
CA THR A 106 24.34 11.07 3.77
C THR A 106 23.34 11.73 2.83
N LEU A 107 22.55 10.95 2.11
CA LEU A 107 21.53 11.44 1.18
C LEU A 107 20.46 12.27 1.89
N ARG A 108 20.02 11.84 3.09
CA ARG A 108 19.07 12.59 3.91
C ARG A 108 19.61 13.97 4.33
N THR A 109 20.90 14.08 4.67
CA THR A 109 21.51 15.38 4.98
C THR A 109 21.56 16.33 3.78
N GLN A 110 21.46 15.80 2.56
CA GLN A 110 21.42 16.56 1.31
C GLN A 110 19.97 16.83 0.83
N GLY A 111 18.95 16.40 1.55
CA GLY A 111 17.56 16.62 1.21
C GLY A 111 16.92 15.53 0.35
N GLY A 112 17.60 14.41 0.13
CA GLY A 112 17.03 13.21 -0.48
C GLY A 112 16.30 12.34 0.56
N ALA A 113 15.45 11.40 0.12
CA ALA A 113 14.72 10.49 1.00
C ALA A 113 15.66 9.59 1.81
N GLY A 114 16.70 9.05 1.19
CA GLY A 114 17.52 8.01 1.79
C GLY A 114 16.67 6.83 2.28
N TYR A 115 15.66 6.44 1.48
CA TYR A 115 14.83 5.27 1.77
C TYR A 115 15.52 4.02 1.23
N THR A 116 15.66 3.00 2.07
CA THR A 116 16.32 1.76 1.68
C THR A 116 15.30 0.67 1.38
N VAL A 117 15.39 0.07 0.19
CA VAL A 117 14.63 -1.12 -0.22
C VAL A 117 15.58 -2.30 -0.30
N ASN A 118 15.20 -3.41 0.33
CA ASN A 118 15.93 -4.67 0.24
C ASN A 118 15.19 -5.62 -0.72
N ASP A 119 15.81 -5.88 -1.87
CA ASP A 119 15.42 -6.96 -2.79
C ASP A 119 16.61 -7.92 -3.02
N THR A 120 17.25 -7.89 -4.17
CA THR A 120 18.53 -8.57 -4.43
C THR A 120 19.72 -7.77 -3.84
N TYR A 121 19.52 -6.45 -3.69
CA TYR A 121 20.47 -5.49 -3.16
C TYR A 121 19.77 -4.56 -2.18
N TYR A 122 20.54 -3.90 -1.33
CA TYR A 122 20.08 -2.76 -0.55
C TYR A 122 20.12 -1.50 -1.41
N ARG A 123 18.96 -1.10 -1.96
CA ARG A 123 18.84 0.06 -2.87
C ARG A 123 18.50 1.31 -2.08
N VAL A 124 19.22 2.38 -2.34
CA VAL A 124 18.94 3.67 -1.69
C VAL A 124 18.23 4.60 -2.67
N LEU A 125 17.03 5.01 -2.31
CA LEU A 125 16.12 5.83 -3.10
C LEU A 125 16.11 7.27 -2.60
N ALA A 126 16.16 8.24 -3.51
CA ALA A 126 16.26 9.66 -3.19
C ALA A 126 14.94 10.42 -3.22
N VAL A 127 14.09 10.11 -4.18
CA VAL A 127 12.80 10.78 -4.42
C VAL A 127 11.91 9.89 -5.28
N GLY A 128 10.59 10.03 -5.17
CA GLY A 128 9.61 9.32 -5.98
C GLY A 128 8.72 10.26 -6.77
N PHE A 129 8.19 9.79 -7.90
CA PHE A 129 7.31 10.50 -8.83
C PHE A 129 6.19 9.57 -9.30
N GLN A 130 4.99 10.08 -9.48
CA GLN A 130 3.88 9.33 -10.10
C GLN A 130 4.15 9.07 -11.58
N LEU A 131 4.78 10.01 -12.28
CA LEU A 131 5.05 9.93 -13.71
C LEU A 131 6.49 9.48 -13.97
N GLU A 132 6.64 8.46 -14.80
CA GLU A 132 7.95 7.97 -15.26
C GLU A 132 8.75 9.06 -15.97
N SER A 133 8.05 9.93 -16.73
CA SER A 133 8.66 11.05 -17.43
C SER A 133 9.36 12.06 -16.50
N ASP A 134 8.81 12.26 -15.27
CA ASP A 134 9.42 13.17 -14.30
C ASP A 134 10.65 12.54 -13.65
N ALA A 135 10.57 11.26 -13.30
CA ALA A 135 11.75 10.52 -12.86
C ALA A 135 12.86 10.51 -13.92
N ALA A 136 12.50 10.29 -15.20
CA ALA A 136 13.45 10.29 -16.30
C ALA A 136 14.14 11.66 -16.49
N LYS A 137 13.40 12.77 -16.37
CA LYS A 137 13.97 14.14 -16.43
C LYS A 137 14.99 14.36 -15.32
N VAL A 138 14.66 13.97 -14.09
CA VAL A 138 15.59 14.13 -12.94
C VAL A 138 16.83 13.26 -13.13
N ARG A 139 16.69 12.02 -13.61
CA ARG A 139 17.83 11.17 -13.93
C ARG A 139 18.75 11.80 -14.99
N GLU A 140 18.19 12.38 -16.05
CA GLU A 140 19.02 13.05 -17.09
C GLU A 140 19.72 14.31 -16.53
N GLN A 141 19.08 15.05 -15.61
CA GLN A 141 19.73 16.16 -14.92
C GLN A 141 20.90 15.70 -14.06
N LEU A 142 20.70 14.66 -13.24
CA LEU A 142 21.76 14.06 -12.42
C LEU A 142 22.93 13.57 -13.28
N LYS A 143 22.62 12.93 -14.41
CA LYS A 143 23.65 12.48 -15.37
C LYS A 143 24.44 13.63 -15.99
N ALA A 144 23.78 14.77 -16.24
CA ALA A 144 24.49 15.97 -16.74
C ALA A 144 25.47 16.57 -15.71
N ASP A 145 25.21 16.30 -14.42
CA ASP A 145 26.07 16.67 -13.29
C ASP A 145 27.05 15.55 -12.88
N ASP A 146 27.27 14.55 -13.76
CA ASP A 146 28.12 13.36 -13.54
C ASP A 146 27.72 12.53 -12.30
N ILE A 147 26.43 12.57 -11.91
CA ILE A 147 25.87 11.79 -10.82
C ILE A 147 25.17 10.54 -11.39
N ASP A 148 25.69 9.35 -11.06
CA ASP A 148 25.09 8.09 -11.48
C ASP A 148 23.79 7.82 -10.74
N SER A 149 22.74 7.48 -11.48
CA SER A 149 21.43 7.19 -10.93
C SER A 149 20.59 6.34 -11.87
N GLN A 150 19.60 5.65 -11.35
CA GLN A 150 18.67 4.82 -12.11
C GLN A 150 17.22 5.08 -11.69
N VAL A 151 16.27 4.85 -12.61
CA VAL A 151 14.85 4.82 -12.25
C VAL A 151 14.52 3.44 -11.74
N TYR A 152 14.04 3.37 -10.49
CA TYR A 152 13.55 2.15 -9.86
C TYR A 152 12.03 2.27 -9.66
N LYS A 153 11.28 1.31 -10.21
CA LYS A 153 9.81 1.30 -10.16
C LYS A 153 9.31 0.48 -9.00
N ILE A 154 8.49 1.09 -8.17
CA ILE A 154 7.65 0.43 -7.16
C ILE A 154 6.23 0.36 -7.71
N ALA A 155 5.59 -0.81 -7.64
CA ALA A 155 4.20 -0.97 -8.07
C ALA A 155 3.44 -1.83 -7.05
N SER A 156 2.22 -1.41 -6.69
CA SER A 156 1.27 -2.24 -5.96
C SER A 156 0.37 -3.00 -6.92
N PRO A 157 -0.19 -4.15 -6.54
CA PRO A 157 -1.29 -4.77 -7.28
C PRO A 157 -2.54 -3.89 -7.20
N GLY A 158 -3.45 -4.05 -8.17
CA GLY A 158 -4.84 -3.65 -8.01
C GLY A 158 -5.63 -4.83 -7.43
N VAL A 159 -6.60 -4.55 -6.56
CA VAL A 159 -7.38 -5.59 -5.90
C VAL A 159 -8.88 -5.31 -6.10
N ASN A 160 -9.61 -6.31 -6.58
CA ASN A 160 -11.06 -6.32 -6.57
C ASN A 160 -11.53 -7.28 -5.48
N MET A 161 -12.25 -6.77 -4.50
CA MET A 161 -12.76 -7.56 -3.40
C MET A 161 -14.27 -7.45 -3.29
N GLN A 162 -14.93 -8.55 -2.92
CA GLN A 162 -16.36 -8.55 -2.62
C GLN A 162 -16.53 -8.44 -1.11
N ILE A 163 -17.27 -7.41 -0.68
CA ILE A 163 -17.54 -7.15 0.74
C ILE A 163 -19.03 -7.25 1.01
N THR A 164 -19.38 -8.01 2.03
CA THR A 164 -20.76 -8.13 2.56
C THR A 164 -20.81 -7.51 3.94
N ALA A 165 -21.47 -6.35 4.05
CA ALA A 165 -21.66 -5.62 5.30
C ALA A 165 -22.93 -4.77 5.22
N THR A 166 -23.24 -3.98 6.26
CA THR A 166 -24.27 -2.94 6.14
C THR A 166 -23.84 -1.94 5.06
N LYS A 167 -24.81 -1.27 4.44
CA LYS A 167 -24.53 -0.29 3.38
C LYS A 167 -23.57 0.79 3.86
N SER A 168 -23.76 1.32 5.05
CA SER A 168 -22.89 2.31 5.68
C SER A 168 -21.44 1.83 5.81
N ASN A 169 -21.23 0.58 6.25
CA ASN A 169 -19.91 -0.02 6.42
C ASN A 169 -19.20 -0.23 5.07
N VAL A 170 -19.94 -0.68 4.04
CA VAL A 170 -19.41 -0.84 2.68
C VAL A 170 -18.94 0.51 2.12
N GLU A 171 -19.76 1.56 2.27
CA GLU A 171 -19.42 2.91 1.84
C GLU A 171 -18.20 3.47 2.58
N THR A 172 -18.10 3.20 3.88
CA THR A 172 -16.94 3.61 4.70
C THR A 172 -15.65 2.94 4.19
N ILE A 173 -15.66 1.63 3.96
CA ILE A 173 -14.47 0.91 3.45
C ILE A 173 -14.10 1.39 2.04
N LYS A 174 -15.08 1.61 1.17
CA LYS A 174 -14.85 2.14 -0.18
C LYS A 174 -14.23 3.55 -0.14
N SER A 175 -14.78 4.42 0.71
CA SER A 175 -14.27 5.78 0.91
C SER A 175 -12.85 5.78 1.48
N ALA A 176 -12.51 4.80 2.33
CA ALA A 176 -11.18 4.70 2.88
C ALA A 176 -10.11 4.51 1.79
N PHE A 177 -10.33 3.66 0.78
CA PHE A 177 -9.37 3.54 -0.32
C PHE A 177 -9.21 4.85 -1.11
N SER A 178 -10.34 5.51 -1.44
CA SER A 178 -10.31 6.76 -2.19
C SER A 178 -9.63 7.90 -1.43
N ILE A 179 -9.97 8.09 -0.15
CA ILE A 179 -9.38 9.14 0.69
C ILE A 179 -7.87 8.94 0.83
N TRP A 180 -7.44 7.68 1.09
CA TRP A 180 -6.02 7.41 1.23
C TRP A 180 -5.24 7.72 -0.05
N GLU A 181 -5.75 7.33 -1.21
CA GLU A 181 -5.13 7.60 -2.50
C GLU A 181 -5.08 9.10 -2.80
N ASP A 182 -6.17 9.84 -2.54
CA ASP A 182 -6.24 11.27 -2.77
C ASP A 182 -5.22 12.03 -1.90
N GLU A 183 -5.13 11.69 -0.61
CA GLU A 183 -4.17 12.33 0.29
C GLU A 183 -2.72 11.93 -0.05
N TYR A 184 -2.48 10.69 -0.46
CA TYR A 184 -1.18 10.26 -0.95
C TYR A 184 -0.72 11.08 -2.15
N TYR A 185 -1.61 11.37 -3.11
CA TYR A 185 -1.26 12.18 -4.28
C TYR A 185 -1.00 13.65 -3.95
N LYS A 186 -1.72 14.22 -2.99
CA LYS A 186 -1.47 15.59 -2.51
C LYS A 186 -0.08 15.76 -1.92
N LEU A 187 0.48 14.73 -1.28
CA LEU A 187 1.84 14.81 -0.72
C LEU A 187 2.90 15.04 -1.80
N GLU A 188 2.74 14.49 -3.02
CA GLU A 188 3.68 14.77 -4.12
C GLU A 188 3.59 16.23 -4.56
N ASP A 189 2.40 16.81 -4.61
CA ASP A 189 2.23 18.20 -4.99
C ASP A 189 2.85 19.14 -3.95
N ILE A 190 2.65 18.87 -2.66
CA ILE A 190 3.31 19.62 -1.57
C ILE A 190 4.82 19.50 -1.68
N LEU A 191 5.35 18.32 -1.95
CA LEU A 191 6.78 18.09 -2.14
C LEU A 191 7.34 18.91 -3.31
N LYS A 192 6.66 18.89 -4.46
CA LYS A 192 7.05 19.64 -5.66
C LYS A 192 7.07 21.14 -5.38
N GLN A 193 6.04 21.68 -4.74
CA GLN A 193 5.93 23.10 -4.38
C GLN A 193 7.02 23.52 -3.38
N LEU A 194 7.28 22.68 -2.36
CA LEU A 194 8.34 22.94 -1.39
C LEU A 194 9.73 22.96 -2.03
N ASP A 195 10.03 21.97 -2.86
CA ASP A 195 11.36 21.85 -3.51
C ASP A 195 11.61 23.01 -4.49
N ARG A 196 10.57 23.49 -5.19
CA ARG A 196 10.64 24.65 -6.09
C ARG A 196 10.62 26.01 -5.39
N ASN A 197 10.53 26.05 -4.05
CA ASN A 197 10.35 27.25 -3.25
C ASN A 197 9.07 28.03 -3.59
N GLU A 198 8.03 27.36 -4.06
CA GLU A 198 6.68 27.92 -4.30
C GLU A 198 5.93 28.12 -2.98
N ILE A 199 6.23 27.28 -1.98
CA ILE A 199 5.72 27.39 -0.61
C ILE A 199 6.89 27.37 0.39
N SER A 200 6.67 28.01 1.54
CA SER A 200 7.59 27.95 2.69
C SER A 200 7.46 26.61 3.43
N THR A 201 8.41 26.35 4.32
CA THR A 201 8.36 25.16 5.18
C THR A 201 7.15 25.15 6.13
N THR A 202 6.74 26.31 6.61
CA THR A 202 5.54 26.45 7.46
C THR A 202 4.26 26.16 6.66
N GLU A 203 4.16 26.68 5.44
CA GLU A 203 3.03 26.39 4.57
C GLU A 203 2.98 24.90 4.18
N ALA A 204 4.14 24.27 3.91
CA ALA A 204 4.21 22.84 3.67
C ALA A 204 3.72 22.02 4.87
N GLN A 205 4.13 22.38 6.11
CA GLN A 205 3.63 21.71 7.31
C GLN A 205 2.12 21.92 7.53
N SER A 206 1.60 23.10 7.22
CA SER A 206 0.16 23.36 7.27
C SER A 206 -0.59 22.47 6.26
N ALA A 207 -0.12 22.41 5.02
CA ALA A 207 -0.71 21.56 3.97
C ALA A 207 -0.64 20.06 4.32
N ILE A 208 0.46 19.59 4.95
CA ILE A 208 0.56 18.22 5.44
C ILE A 208 -0.42 17.96 6.59
N SER A 209 -0.63 18.95 7.48
CA SER A 209 -1.64 18.85 8.54
C SER A 209 -3.06 18.78 7.98
N GLU A 210 -3.34 19.50 6.89
CA GLU A 210 -4.62 19.40 6.16
C GLU A 210 -4.81 18.03 5.51
N CYS A 211 -3.75 17.41 4.96
CA CYS A 211 -3.80 16.04 4.46
C CYS A 211 -4.00 15.01 5.60
N LYS A 212 -3.45 15.28 6.79
CA LYS A 212 -3.58 14.38 7.94
C LYS A 212 -5.01 14.33 8.49
N GLN A 213 -5.75 15.42 8.45
CA GLN A 213 -7.09 15.49 9.02
C GLN A 213 -8.06 14.41 8.46
N PRO A 214 -8.27 14.25 7.15
CA PRO A 214 -9.15 13.18 6.63
C PRO A 214 -8.60 11.77 6.90
N ILE A 215 -7.29 11.62 7.07
CA ILE A 215 -6.67 10.35 7.48
C ILE A 215 -7.05 10.01 8.92
N ASP A 216 -6.95 10.96 9.85
CA ASP A 216 -7.35 10.76 11.26
C ASP A 216 -8.85 10.45 11.36
N GLU A 217 -9.71 11.25 10.71
CA GLU A 217 -11.17 11.05 10.72
C GLU A 217 -11.57 9.67 10.19
N MET A 218 -10.90 9.19 9.14
CA MET A 218 -11.16 7.86 8.59
C MET A 218 -10.59 6.75 9.48
N SER A 219 -9.44 6.98 10.12
CA SER A 219 -8.87 6.06 11.12
C SER A 219 -9.86 5.78 12.25
N ASP A 220 -10.49 6.84 12.79
CA ASP A 220 -11.50 6.73 13.86
C ASP A 220 -12.74 5.94 13.40
N LYS A 221 -13.21 6.19 12.16
CA LYS A 221 -14.33 5.42 11.57
C LYS A 221 -13.99 3.95 11.41
N LEU A 222 -12.78 3.63 10.94
CA LEU A 222 -12.33 2.24 10.78
C LEU A 222 -12.15 1.54 12.12
N GLU A 223 -11.72 2.24 13.19
CA GLU A 223 -11.69 1.68 14.54
C GLU A 223 -13.10 1.33 15.04
N GLY A 224 -14.07 2.18 14.80
CA GLY A 224 -15.47 1.91 15.13
C GLY A 224 -16.01 0.67 14.41
N LEU A 225 -15.67 0.47 13.14
CA LEU A 225 -16.03 -0.74 12.38
C LEU A 225 -15.35 -2.00 12.95
N ASN A 226 -14.06 -1.91 13.28
CA ASN A 226 -13.29 -3.05 13.77
C ASN A 226 -13.75 -3.54 15.15
N ALA A 227 -14.24 -2.65 16.00
CA ALA A 227 -14.80 -3.01 17.31
C ALA A 227 -16.00 -3.95 17.20
N THR A 228 -16.70 -3.94 16.05
CA THR A 228 -17.88 -4.81 15.80
C THR A 228 -17.56 -6.08 15.02
N GLN A 229 -16.35 -6.21 14.48
CA GLN A 229 -15.91 -7.32 13.62
C GLN A 229 -14.50 -7.79 13.99
N GLU A 230 -14.34 -8.33 15.18
CA GLU A 230 -13.08 -8.88 15.67
C GLU A 230 -12.48 -9.89 14.66
N ASN A 231 -11.17 -9.70 14.33
CA ASN A 231 -10.37 -10.58 13.49
C ASN A 231 -10.60 -10.54 11.96
N ASN A 232 -11.07 -9.42 11.38
CA ASN A 232 -11.06 -9.26 9.94
C ASN A 232 -9.68 -8.76 9.46
N PRO A 233 -8.84 -9.57 8.79
CA PRO A 233 -7.48 -9.18 8.40
C PRO A 233 -7.44 -8.03 7.39
N ILE A 234 -8.45 -7.92 6.53
CA ILE A 234 -8.56 -6.83 5.54
C ILE A 234 -8.80 -5.51 6.27
N LEU A 235 -9.76 -5.48 7.19
CA LEU A 235 -10.09 -4.29 7.96
C LEU A 235 -8.95 -3.91 8.91
N ASN A 236 -8.33 -4.89 9.58
CA ASN A 236 -7.17 -4.66 10.43
C ASN A 236 -5.98 -4.07 9.66
N GLY A 237 -5.71 -4.60 8.47
CA GLY A 237 -4.64 -4.10 7.61
C GLY A 237 -4.91 -2.68 7.11
N LEU A 238 -6.16 -2.38 6.73
CA LEU A 238 -6.57 -1.03 6.31
C LEU A 238 -6.44 -0.03 7.47
N MET A 239 -6.92 -0.39 8.66
CA MET A 239 -6.78 0.42 9.87
C MET A 239 -5.29 0.67 10.22
N GLN A 240 -4.45 -0.36 10.09
CA GLN A 240 -3.01 -0.21 10.34
C GLN A 240 -2.37 0.74 9.31
N LEU A 241 -2.76 0.66 8.03
CA LEU A 241 -2.29 1.56 6.97
C LEU A 241 -2.62 3.02 7.33
N TYR A 242 -3.84 3.29 7.82
CA TYR A 242 -4.26 4.62 8.25
C TYR A 242 -3.48 5.13 9.46
N LYS A 243 -3.32 4.31 10.51
CA LYS A 243 -2.52 4.65 11.70
C LYS A 243 -1.07 4.96 11.35
N ASP A 244 -0.48 4.14 10.52
CA ASP A 244 0.89 4.35 10.06
C ASP A 244 1.03 5.62 9.22
N THR A 245 0.04 5.92 8.37
CA THR A 245 0.01 7.15 7.58
C THR A 245 -0.08 8.35 8.48
N ALA A 246 -1.03 8.39 9.41
CA ALA A 246 -1.21 9.46 10.37
C ALA A 246 0.07 9.74 11.17
N LYS A 247 0.72 8.69 11.66
CA LYS A 247 1.99 8.79 12.39
C LYS A 247 3.11 9.35 11.52
N SER A 248 3.25 8.86 10.28
CA SER A 248 4.32 9.33 9.39
C SER A 248 4.14 10.80 9.00
N LEU A 249 2.90 11.29 8.86
CA LEU A 249 2.59 12.70 8.63
C LEU A 249 2.86 13.55 9.88
N ASP A 250 2.50 13.06 11.06
CA ASP A 250 2.77 13.75 12.33
C ASP A 250 4.27 13.94 12.57
N ASP A 251 5.07 12.95 12.23
CA ASP A 251 6.53 13.03 12.29
C ASP A 251 7.11 14.13 11.39
N ILE A 252 6.44 14.56 10.32
CA ILE A 252 6.88 15.68 9.48
C ILE A 252 6.42 17.00 10.10
N ILE A 253 5.19 17.07 10.58
CA ILE A 253 4.59 18.27 11.17
C ILE A 253 5.40 18.73 12.39
N THR A 254 5.92 17.78 13.17
CA THR A 254 6.70 18.06 14.38
C THR A 254 8.15 18.46 14.12
N GLN A 255 8.63 18.42 12.86
CA GLN A 255 9.98 18.88 12.53
C GLN A 255 10.12 20.39 12.72
N ASN A 256 11.37 20.82 12.95
CA ASN A 256 11.66 22.27 13.04
C ASN A 256 11.39 22.96 11.68
N PRO A 257 10.44 23.91 11.60
CA PRO A 257 10.05 24.54 10.34
C PRO A 257 11.15 25.40 9.70
N SER A 258 12.20 25.76 10.43
CA SER A 258 13.32 26.52 9.89
C SER A 258 14.28 25.67 9.02
N ASN A 259 14.19 24.35 9.09
CA ASN A 259 15.07 23.43 8.35
C ASN A 259 14.36 22.82 7.14
N LYS A 260 14.39 23.53 6.01
CA LYS A 260 13.80 23.08 4.75
C LYS A 260 14.36 21.73 4.29
N VAL A 261 15.67 21.52 4.38
CA VAL A 261 16.34 20.29 3.93
C VAL A 261 15.80 19.09 4.72
N ALA A 262 15.64 19.22 6.04
CA ALA A 262 15.11 18.15 6.88
C ALA A 262 13.64 17.83 6.55
N ILE A 263 12.80 18.85 6.35
CA ILE A 263 11.39 18.68 6.01
C ILE A 263 11.25 18.03 4.63
N SER A 264 11.95 18.53 3.62
CA SER A 264 11.93 17.97 2.26
C SER A 264 12.43 16.52 2.25
N SER A 265 13.54 16.22 2.95
CA SER A 265 14.04 14.86 3.09
C SER A 265 13.03 13.92 3.74
N LYS A 266 12.43 14.34 4.86
CA LYS A 266 11.45 13.55 5.59
C LYS A 266 10.17 13.33 4.76
N LEU A 267 9.69 14.36 4.05
CA LEU A 267 8.53 14.23 3.17
C LEU A 267 8.78 13.26 2.01
N LYS A 268 9.98 13.34 1.36
CA LYS A 268 10.39 12.37 0.33
C LYS A 268 10.46 10.95 0.86
N TYR A 269 11.01 10.78 2.07
CA TYR A 269 11.09 9.48 2.72
C TYR A 269 9.68 8.93 2.98
N THR A 270 8.81 9.72 3.62
CA THR A 270 7.44 9.34 3.93
C THR A 270 6.64 9.01 2.68
N TYR A 271 6.80 9.78 1.61
CA TYR A 271 6.10 9.52 0.34
C TYR A 271 6.45 8.13 -0.25
N ILE A 272 7.73 7.73 -0.20
CA ILE A 272 8.15 6.38 -0.63
C ILE A 272 7.68 5.31 0.37
N GLU A 273 7.79 5.58 1.67
CA GLU A 273 7.36 4.67 2.74
C GLU A 273 5.87 4.32 2.64
N LEU A 274 5.01 5.32 2.44
CA LEU A 274 3.57 5.12 2.30
C LEU A 274 3.22 4.26 1.08
N MET A 275 3.91 4.45 -0.05
CA MET A 275 3.76 3.57 -1.22
C MET A 275 4.14 2.12 -0.89
N MET A 276 5.21 1.90 -0.14
CA MET A 276 5.64 0.56 0.26
C MET A 276 4.64 -0.10 1.22
N LYS A 277 4.08 0.66 2.18
CA LYS A 277 3.05 0.18 3.11
C LYS A 277 1.76 -0.18 2.38
N TYR A 278 1.29 0.67 1.45
CA TYR A 278 0.13 0.39 0.62
C TYR A 278 0.32 -0.87 -0.22
N LYS A 279 1.48 -0.98 -0.89
CA LYS A 279 1.85 -2.18 -1.66
C LYS A 279 1.81 -3.42 -0.77
N GLN A 280 2.45 -3.39 0.39
CA GLN A 280 2.50 -4.52 1.33
C GLN A 280 1.09 -4.92 1.80
N TYR A 281 0.25 -3.94 2.13
CA TYR A 281 -1.14 -4.19 2.52
C TYR A 281 -1.92 -4.89 1.40
N LEU A 282 -1.84 -4.39 0.15
CA LEU A 282 -2.56 -5.00 -0.97
C LEU A 282 -2.03 -6.41 -1.31
N GLU A 283 -0.72 -6.64 -1.18
CA GLU A 283 -0.13 -7.98 -1.34
C GLU A 283 -0.61 -8.96 -0.28
N GLN A 284 -0.79 -8.52 0.97
CA GLN A 284 -1.31 -9.36 2.05
C GLN A 284 -2.77 -9.79 1.84
N ILE A 285 -3.59 -8.97 1.22
CA ILE A 285 -5.00 -9.30 0.97
C ILE A 285 -5.23 -10.04 -0.35
N THR A 286 -4.21 -10.17 -1.20
CA THR A 286 -4.26 -10.92 -2.47
C THR A 286 -3.57 -12.29 -2.41
N GLY A 287 -2.71 -12.53 -1.43
CA GLY A 287 -1.97 -13.80 -1.24
C GLY A 287 -2.70 -14.73 -0.38
#